data_47b351b3e4534f048a5f88fba91e94d1
#
_entry.id   47b351b3e4534f048a5f88fba91e94d1
#
_cell.length_a   1.000
_cell.length_b   1.000
_cell.length_c   1.000
_cell.angle_alpha   90.00
_cell.angle_beta   90.00
_cell.angle_gamma   90.00
#
_symmetry.space_group_name_H-M   'P 1'
#
loop_
_entity.id
_entity.type
_entity.pdbx_description
1 polymer ?
#
loop_
_entity_poly.entity_id
_entity_poly.type
_entity_poly.pdbx_seq_one_letter_code
_entity_poly.pdbx_strand_id
1 'polypeptide(L)'
;MGDSPYEIMNELRKRESGLDMAYVVRSANQQVPAGVRKVVYGSADWVSMLARSKYLVSNNNLPEFFAKRDGQVYLQTWHGTPLKRLGSDITTGAASSFYVSAMAREAAGWDYLVSPSPFCSEVLPRALGFSGKVLESGYPRNDRLVTESETRGRVRASLGVSDSEVLVLYAPTWRDSKRTMSGAWAGVNFFDASLPAGFRLMFRGHNNTKSAHKSALAGGAIDVTNYPDVTDLFLAADVLVTDYSSVMFDFSVTGKPMAFLVPDLAEYEANRGFYFDFRAEAPGPLFSSASELVAALGNLGDYSAKYSAWQKKFNPHEDGKSAVRVVNLVWGA
;
A
#
# COMPACT_ATOMS: atom_id res chain seq x y z
N MET A 1 13.21 1.07 0.86
CA MET A 1 12.85 1.68 -0.45
C MET A 1 11.86 0.74 -1.07
N GLY A 2 10.96 1.24 -1.85
CA GLY A 2 9.87 0.48 -2.46
C GLY A 2 8.84 1.45 -3.00
N ASP A 3 7.67 0.92 -3.36
CA ASP A 3 6.55 1.66 -3.93
C ASP A 3 6.80 2.16 -5.36
N SER A 4 5.75 2.68 -5.99
CA SER A 4 5.73 3.03 -7.42
C SER A 4 6.83 4.00 -7.87
N PRO A 5 7.21 5.05 -7.10
CA PRO A 5 8.32 5.93 -7.51
C PRO A 5 9.65 5.19 -7.64
N TYR A 6 9.90 4.18 -6.81
CA TYR A 6 11.11 3.38 -6.86
C TYR A 6 11.16 2.50 -8.12
N GLU A 7 10.06 1.86 -8.47
CA GLU A 7 10.00 0.99 -9.66
C GLU A 7 10.07 1.80 -10.96
N ILE A 8 9.47 3.00 -11.00
CA ILE A 8 9.62 3.94 -12.12
C ILE A 8 11.09 4.35 -12.28
N MET A 9 11.77 4.68 -11.19
CA MET A 9 13.20 5.00 -11.21
C MET A 9 14.03 3.82 -11.73
N ASN A 10 13.74 2.59 -11.28
CA ASN A 10 14.44 1.40 -11.74
C ASN A 10 14.24 1.17 -13.24
N GLU A 11 13.03 1.37 -13.75
CA GLU A 11 12.76 1.25 -15.18
C GLU A 11 13.50 2.30 -16.01
N LEU A 12 13.55 3.57 -15.56
CA LEU A 12 14.32 4.64 -16.20
C LEU A 12 15.82 4.32 -16.21
N ARG A 13 16.35 3.72 -15.13
CA ARG A 13 17.76 3.29 -15.06
C ARG A 13 18.06 2.16 -16.04
N LYS A 14 17.17 1.17 -16.17
CA LYS A 14 17.33 0.07 -17.14
C LYS A 14 17.41 0.57 -18.58
N ARG A 15 16.73 1.66 -18.89
CA ARG A 15 16.74 2.27 -20.22
C ARG A 15 17.94 3.18 -20.49
N GLU A 16 18.85 3.31 -19.53
CA GLU A 16 20.00 4.22 -19.66
C GLU A 16 19.57 5.63 -20.11
N SER A 17 18.51 6.14 -19.50
CA SER A 17 17.80 7.36 -19.92
C SER A 17 18.63 8.64 -19.93
N GLY A 18 19.87 8.61 -19.42
CA GLY A 18 20.75 9.78 -19.29
C GLY A 18 20.26 10.81 -18.27
N LEU A 19 19.21 10.51 -17.50
CA LEU A 19 18.67 11.42 -16.50
C LEU A 19 19.53 11.41 -15.23
N ASP A 20 19.82 12.62 -14.70
CA ASP A 20 20.36 12.77 -13.35
C ASP A 20 19.20 12.49 -12.33
N MET A 21 19.31 11.38 -11.62
CA MET A 21 18.24 10.89 -10.74
C MET A 21 18.59 11.08 -9.27
N ALA A 22 17.62 11.60 -8.51
CA ALA A 22 17.71 11.70 -7.06
C ALA A 22 16.57 10.92 -6.40
N TYR A 23 16.87 10.25 -5.28
CA TYR A 23 15.88 9.56 -4.46
C TYR A 23 15.86 10.13 -3.05
N VAL A 24 14.65 10.52 -2.59
CA VAL A 24 14.44 11.10 -1.27
C VAL A 24 14.33 10.00 -0.23
N VAL A 25 15.16 10.09 0.81
CA VAL A 25 15.20 9.15 1.94
C VAL A 25 14.86 9.86 3.24
N ARG A 26 14.32 9.14 4.23
CA ARG A 26 14.03 9.69 5.55
C ARG A 26 15.25 9.76 6.47
N SER A 27 16.24 8.90 6.24
CA SER A 27 17.47 8.84 7.03
C SER A 27 18.70 8.80 6.12
N ALA A 28 19.75 9.49 6.51
CA ALA A 28 21.03 9.48 5.79
C ALA A 28 21.66 8.07 5.71
N ASN A 29 21.31 7.17 6.63
CA ASN A 29 21.78 5.78 6.67
C ASN A 29 21.08 4.86 5.63
N GLN A 30 19.95 5.31 5.04
CA GLN A 30 19.30 4.53 4.00
C GLN A 30 20.17 4.48 2.75
N GLN A 31 20.29 3.30 2.17
CA GLN A 31 21.04 3.12 0.91
C GLN A 31 20.15 3.47 -0.29
N VAL A 32 20.75 3.98 -1.35
CA VAL A 32 20.10 4.17 -2.65
C VAL A 32 20.91 3.42 -3.72
N PRO A 33 20.30 3.06 -4.85
CA PRO A 33 21.01 2.38 -5.92
C PRO A 33 22.22 3.18 -6.43
N ALA A 34 23.24 2.47 -6.91
CA ALA A 34 24.42 3.10 -7.52
C ALA A 34 23.99 4.03 -8.68
N GLY A 35 24.61 5.19 -8.77
CA GLY A 35 24.28 6.21 -9.79
C GLY A 35 23.05 7.08 -9.47
N VAL A 36 22.37 6.84 -8.34
CA VAL A 36 21.26 7.67 -7.87
C VAL A 36 21.71 8.56 -6.73
N ARG A 37 21.45 9.86 -6.82
CA ARG A 37 21.77 10.82 -5.77
C ARG A 37 20.85 10.62 -4.57
N LYS A 38 21.41 10.46 -3.38
CA LYS A 38 20.67 10.39 -2.13
C LYS A 38 20.36 11.79 -1.61
N VAL A 39 19.09 12.07 -1.32
CA VAL A 39 18.62 13.35 -0.76
C VAL A 39 17.83 13.07 0.50
N VAL A 40 18.19 13.70 1.62
CA VAL A 40 17.49 13.51 2.90
C VAL A 40 16.28 14.43 2.97
N TYR A 41 15.11 13.87 3.25
CA TYR A 41 13.86 14.63 3.43
C TYR A 41 14.02 15.76 4.45
N GLY A 42 13.55 16.97 4.12
CA GLY A 42 13.61 18.14 5.00
C GLY A 42 14.95 18.88 5.01
N SER A 43 15.97 18.38 4.28
CA SER A 43 17.27 19.08 4.16
C SER A 43 17.20 20.25 3.16
N ALA A 44 18.18 21.17 3.22
CA ALA A 44 18.32 22.23 2.22
C ALA A 44 18.51 21.66 0.80
N ASP A 45 19.22 20.54 0.68
CA ASP A 45 19.40 19.84 -0.60
C ASP A 45 18.06 19.33 -1.16
N TRP A 46 17.18 18.81 -0.31
CA TRP A 46 15.84 18.40 -0.71
C TRP A 46 14.99 19.57 -1.24
N VAL A 47 14.99 20.71 -0.56
CA VAL A 47 14.31 21.94 -1.03
C VAL A 47 14.87 22.39 -2.37
N SER A 48 16.20 22.40 -2.50
CA SER A 48 16.89 22.71 -3.75
C SER A 48 16.50 21.76 -4.89
N MET A 49 16.42 20.45 -4.62
CA MET A 49 16.02 19.45 -5.61
C MET A 49 14.56 19.61 -6.03
N LEU A 50 13.63 19.87 -5.11
CA LEU A 50 12.25 20.19 -5.46
C LEU A 50 12.15 21.37 -6.42
N ALA A 51 12.94 22.43 -6.18
CA ALA A 51 12.96 23.62 -7.00
C ALA A 51 13.59 23.43 -8.39
N ARG A 52 14.57 22.51 -8.54
CA ARG A 52 15.40 22.39 -9.77
C ARG A 52 15.04 21.20 -10.65
N SER A 53 14.41 20.15 -10.10
CA SER A 53 14.06 18.96 -10.85
C SER A 53 13.06 19.26 -11.95
N LYS A 54 13.28 18.72 -13.14
CA LYS A 54 12.32 18.76 -14.24
C LYS A 54 11.15 17.82 -13.99
N TYR A 55 11.42 16.61 -13.48
CA TYR A 55 10.42 15.60 -13.18
C TYR A 55 10.36 15.38 -11.67
N LEU A 56 9.16 15.39 -11.13
CA LEU A 56 8.85 15.07 -9.75
C LEU A 56 7.94 13.84 -9.75
N VAL A 57 8.33 12.79 -9.03
CA VAL A 57 7.55 11.55 -8.89
C VAL A 57 7.32 11.31 -7.42
N SER A 58 6.05 11.28 -6.99
CA SER A 58 5.71 11.08 -5.59
C SER A 58 4.49 10.18 -5.43
N ASN A 59 4.46 9.42 -4.34
CA ASN A 59 3.29 8.66 -3.88
C ASN A 59 2.57 9.34 -2.70
N ASN A 60 3.11 10.45 -2.22
CA ASN A 60 2.56 11.28 -1.14
C ASN A 60 2.49 12.74 -1.58
N ASN A 61 1.81 13.55 -0.78
CA ASN A 61 1.77 14.97 -0.99
C ASN A 61 3.15 15.60 -0.77
N LEU A 62 3.49 16.58 -1.58
CA LEU A 62 4.62 17.45 -1.35
C LEU A 62 4.28 18.49 -0.25
N PRO A 63 5.27 19.16 0.34
CA PRO A 63 5.02 20.12 1.41
C PRO A 63 4.22 21.32 0.90
N GLU A 64 3.40 21.91 1.77
CA GLU A 64 2.49 23.03 1.42
C GLU A 64 3.20 24.25 0.83
N PHE A 65 4.48 24.44 1.14
CA PHE A 65 5.27 25.54 0.57
C PHE A 65 5.73 25.29 -0.87
N PHE A 66 5.56 24.03 -1.37
CA PHE A 66 5.96 23.71 -2.72
C PHE A 66 4.96 24.30 -3.74
N ALA A 67 5.50 25.04 -4.70
CA ALA A 67 4.75 25.48 -5.88
C ALA A 67 5.49 24.98 -7.13
N LYS A 68 4.77 24.22 -7.97
CA LYS A 68 5.32 23.73 -9.24
C LYS A 68 5.63 24.92 -10.16
N ARG A 69 6.84 24.92 -10.75
CA ARG A 69 7.27 25.93 -11.72
C ARG A 69 6.92 25.51 -13.14
N ASP A 70 6.87 26.47 -14.03
CA ASP A 70 6.75 26.21 -15.46
C ASP A 70 7.87 25.28 -15.95
N GLY A 71 7.50 24.30 -16.77
CA GLY A 71 8.41 23.29 -17.29
C GLY A 71 8.71 22.11 -16.36
N GLN A 72 8.23 22.13 -15.11
CA GLN A 72 8.25 20.95 -14.26
C GLN A 72 7.07 20.00 -14.58
N VAL A 73 7.33 18.72 -14.55
CA VAL A 73 6.34 17.64 -14.70
C VAL A 73 6.18 16.94 -13.36
N TYR A 74 4.96 16.92 -12.82
CA TYR A 74 4.67 16.25 -11.55
C TYR A 74 3.77 15.04 -11.78
N LEU A 75 4.36 13.86 -11.59
CA LEU A 75 3.68 12.56 -11.61
C LEU A 75 3.33 12.13 -10.19
N GLN A 76 2.05 12.08 -9.88
CA GLN A 76 1.53 11.47 -8.65
C GLN A 76 1.21 10.00 -8.91
N THR A 77 1.87 9.10 -8.17
CA THR A 77 1.61 7.66 -8.31
C THR A 77 0.52 7.15 -7.40
N TRP A 78 0.08 7.97 -6.46
CA TRP A 78 -0.78 7.56 -5.36
C TRP A 78 -0.19 6.38 -4.58
N HIS A 79 -0.94 5.81 -3.62
CA HIS A 79 -0.40 4.81 -2.71
C HIS A 79 -1.40 3.71 -2.32
N GLY A 80 -2.47 3.53 -3.08
CA GLY A 80 -3.40 2.40 -2.89
C GLY A 80 -4.78 2.61 -3.46
N THR A 81 -5.41 1.50 -3.83
CA THR A 81 -6.81 1.45 -4.24
C THR A 81 -7.70 1.73 -3.04
N PRO A 82 -8.68 2.65 -3.13
CA PRO A 82 -9.48 3.03 -1.98
C PRO A 82 -10.67 2.10 -1.77
N LEU A 83 -10.77 1.45 -0.62
CA LEU A 83 -12.02 0.93 -0.08
C LEU A 83 -12.82 2.07 0.55
N LYS A 84 -12.15 2.86 1.36
CA LYS A 84 -12.72 3.98 2.14
C LYS A 84 -12.87 5.23 1.28
N ARG A 85 -13.92 6.01 1.53
CA ARG A 85 -14.10 7.31 0.90
C ARG A 85 -12.94 8.25 1.19
N LEU A 86 -12.52 9.00 0.19
CA LEU A 86 -11.38 9.91 0.22
C LEU A 86 -11.81 11.34 -0.10
N GLY A 87 -11.01 12.30 0.33
CA GLY A 87 -11.11 13.70 -0.07
C GLY A 87 -12.54 14.27 0.01
N SER A 88 -13.04 14.79 -1.12
CA SER A 88 -14.38 15.38 -1.22
C SER A 88 -15.53 14.37 -1.10
N ASP A 89 -15.26 13.07 -1.27
CA ASP A 89 -16.30 12.03 -1.17
C ASP A 89 -16.57 11.61 0.29
N ILE A 90 -15.82 12.14 1.27
CA ILE A 90 -16.06 11.86 2.70
C ILE A 90 -17.30 12.61 3.15
N THR A 91 -18.38 11.87 3.43
CA THR A 91 -19.69 12.43 3.85
C THR A 91 -19.96 12.27 5.34
N THR A 92 -19.19 11.43 6.03
CA THR A 92 -19.37 11.09 7.45
C THR A 92 -18.09 11.40 8.23
N GLY A 93 -18.25 12.00 9.44
CA GLY A 93 -17.10 12.39 10.26
C GLY A 93 -16.38 13.63 9.72
N ALA A 94 -15.43 14.14 10.46
CA ALA A 94 -14.77 15.40 10.17
C ALA A 94 -13.63 15.23 9.14
N ALA A 95 -13.96 15.04 7.85
CA ALA A 95 -13.03 15.60 6.86
C ALA A 95 -13.14 17.12 7.01
N SER A 96 -12.16 17.73 7.63
CA SER A 96 -12.18 19.20 7.76
C SER A 96 -12.17 19.78 6.34
N SER A 97 -12.94 20.84 6.11
CA SER A 97 -12.88 21.61 4.85
C SER A 97 -11.46 22.00 4.48
N PHE A 98 -10.59 22.17 5.47
CA PHE A 98 -9.16 22.40 5.32
C PHE A 98 -8.45 21.23 4.64
N TYR A 99 -8.71 19.98 5.06
CA TYR A 99 -8.09 18.79 4.44
C TYR A 99 -8.49 18.66 2.97
N VAL A 100 -9.78 18.81 2.66
CA VAL A 100 -10.28 18.73 1.27
C VAL A 100 -9.66 19.82 0.41
N SER A 101 -9.59 21.05 0.91
CA SER A 101 -9.01 22.18 0.19
C SER A 101 -7.49 22.05 0.01
N ALA A 102 -6.78 21.50 1.00
CA ALA A 102 -5.34 21.24 0.91
C ALA A 102 -5.06 20.13 -0.14
N MET A 103 -5.88 19.08 -0.16
CA MET A 103 -5.77 18.01 -1.15
C MET A 103 -6.02 18.53 -2.57
N ALA A 104 -7.06 19.32 -2.78
CA ALA A 104 -7.37 19.88 -4.10
C ALA A 104 -6.27 20.84 -4.60
N ARG A 105 -5.67 21.65 -3.70
CA ARG A 105 -4.52 22.48 -4.04
C ARG A 105 -3.30 21.67 -4.47
N GLU A 106 -3.00 20.60 -3.75
CA GLU A 106 -1.91 19.69 -4.09
C GLU A 106 -2.16 19.03 -5.45
N ALA A 107 -3.39 18.50 -5.65
CA ALA A 107 -3.78 17.85 -6.89
C ALA A 107 -3.76 18.77 -8.11
N ALA A 108 -4.02 20.07 -7.94
CA ALA A 108 -3.90 21.06 -9.00
C ALA A 108 -2.47 21.21 -9.53
N GLY A 109 -1.46 20.82 -8.75
CA GLY A 109 -0.06 20.81 -9.16
C GLY A 109 0.34 19.57 -9.97
N TRP A 110 -0.44 18.50 -9.97
CA TRP A 110 -0.10 17.28 -10.68
C TRP A 110 -0.40 17.38 -12.18
N ASP A 111 0.50 16.88 -13.01
CA ASP A 111 0.24 16.72 -14.47
C ASP A 111 -0.35 15.35 -14.76
N TYR A 112 0.11 14.33 -14.01
CA TYR A 112 -0.29 12.95 -14.19
C TYR A 112 -0.66 12.31 -12.85
N LEU A 113 -1.68 11.45 -12.88
CA LEU A 113 -2.08 10.59 -11.77
C LEU A 113 -2.11 9.13 -12.24
N VAL A 114 -1.33 8.25 -11.61
CA VAL A 114 -1.35 6.81 -11.87
C VAL A 114 -2.63 6.19 -11.30
N SER A 115 -3.27 5.36 -12.11
CA SER A 115 -4.44 4.57 -11.73
C SER A 115 -4.23 3.08 -12.06
N PRO A 116 -4.58 2.16 -11.14
CA PRO A 116 -4.44 0.74 -11.38
C PRO A 116 -5.63 0.12 -12.16
N SER A 117 -6.76 0.84 -12.27
CA SER A 117 -7.98 0.27 -12.83
C SER A 117 -9.00 1.35 -13.22
N PRO A 118 -10.02 1.02 -14.05
CA PRO A 118 -11.14 1.92 -14.36
C PRO A 118 -11.85 2.44 -13.10
N PHE A 119 -11.99 1.58 -12.06
CA PHE A 119 -12.55 2.00 -10.76
C PHE A 119 -11.75 3.16 -10.14
N CYS A 120 -10.44 3.06 -10.08
CA CYS A 120 -9.59 4.13 -9.55
C CYS A 120 -9.54 5.35 -10.47
N SER A 121 -9.61 5.15 -11.79
CA SER A 121 -9.66 6.24 -12.78
C SER A 121 -10.90 7.10 -12.64
N GLU A 122 -12.01 6.53 -12.16
CA GLU A 122 -13.24 7.27 -11.85
C GLU A 122 -13.17 7.94 -10.46
N VAL A 123 -12.73 7.19 -9.44
CA VAL A 123 -12.81 7.61 -8.03
C VAL A 123 -11.74 8.63 -7.68
N LEU A 124 -10.48 8.37 -8.00
CA LEU A 124 -9.36 9.18 -7.50
C LEU A 124 -9.40 10.64 -8.00
N PRO A 125 -9.60 10.94 -9.29
CA PRO A 125 -9.64 12.32 -9.76
C PRO A 125 -10.74 13.13 -9.07
N ARG A 126 -11.95 12.58 -8.99
CA ARG A 126 -13.10 13.22 -8.36
C ARG A 126 -12.85 13.48 -6.87
N ALA A 127 -12.43 12.44 -6.13
CA ALA A 127 -12.23 12.52 -4.69
C ALA A 127 -11.08 13.47 -4.28
N LEU A 128 -10.04 13.56 -5.12
CA LEU A 128 -8.85 14.37 -4.83
C LEU A 128 -8.89 15.76 -5.46
N GLY A 129 -9.88 16.04 -6.33
CA GLY A 129 -9.96 17.32 -7.06
C GLY A 129 -8.93 17.42 -8.19
N PHE A 130 -8.53 16.30 -8.79
CA PHE A 130 -7.57 16.25 -9.89
C PHE A 130 -8.26 16.39 -11.24
N SER A 131 -7.69 17.23 -12.12
CA SER A 131 -8.21 17.49 -13.47
C SER A 131 -7.21 17.26 -14.60
N GLY A 132 -6.01 16.78 -14.26
CA GLY A 132 -4.98 16.47 -15.25
C GLY A 132 -5.16 15.10 -15.93
N LYS A 133 -4.08 14.53 -16.44
CA LYS A 133 -4.12 13.26 -17.19
C LYS A 133 -4.02 12.05 -16.25
N VAL A 134 -5.04 11.20 -16.24
CA VAL A 134 -4.99 9.89 -15.57
C VAL A 134 -4.23 8.90 -16.44
N LEU A 135 -3.27 8.19 -15.84
CA LEU A 135 -2.53 7.09 -16.46
C LEU A 135 -3.06 5.76 -15.92
N GLU A 136 -4.00 5.15 -16.61
CA GLU A 136 -4.52 3.85 -16.27
C GLU A 136 -3.53 2.77 -16.70
N SER A 137 -2.61 2.40 -15.82
CA SER A 137 -1.42 1.62 -16.15
C SER A 137 -1.19 0.40 -15.27
N GLY A 138 -1.92 0.22 -14.19
CA GLY A 138 -1.51 -0.60 -13.05
C GLY A 138 -0.61 0.20 -12.11
N TYR A 139 -0.33 -0.34 -10.93
CA TYR A 139 0.63 0.26 -10.00
C TYR A 139 2.04 -0.29 -10.26
N PRO A 140 3.05 0.54 -10.59
CA PRO A 140 4.43 0.09 -10.79
C PRO A 140 5.00 -0.76 -9.64
N ARG A 141 4.62 -0.47 -8.39
CA ARG A 141 5.05 -1.24 -7.21
C ARG A 141 4.61 -2.71 -7.24
N ASN A 142 3.54 -3.03 -7.99
CA ASN A 142 3.00 -4.38 -8.09
C ASN A 142 3.68 -5.22 -9.18
N ASP A 143 4.47 -4.61 -10.07
CA ASP A 143 5.16 -5.35 -11.13
C ASP A 143 5.98 -6.51 -10.59
N ARG A 144 6.65 -6.32 -9.44
CA ARG A 144 7.44 -7.35 -8.76
C ARG A 144 6.60 -8.52 -8.26
N LEU A 145 5.32 -8.32 -7.94
CA LEU A 145 4.43 -9.40 -7.50
C LEU A 145 4.17 -10.43 -8.60
N VAL A 146 4.33 -10.01 -9.86
CA VAL A 146 4.14 -10.87 -11.05
C VAL A 146 5.46 -11.42 -11.57
N THR A 147 6.54 -10.65 -11.48
CA THR A 147 7.81 -10.95 -12.18
C THR A 147 8.87 -11.61 -11.31
N GLU A 148 8.80 -11.49 -9.97
CA GLU A 148 9.83 -12.01 -9.07
C GLU A 148 9.47 -13.38 -8.48
N SER A 149 10.35 -14.36 -8.68
CA SER A 149 10.22 -15.71 -8.12
C SER A 149 11.18 -16.00 -6.95
N GLU A 150 12.37 -15.38 -6.93
CA GLU A 150 13.42 -15.69 -5.96
C GLU A 150 13.25 -14.99 -4.59
N THR A 151 12.55 -13.86 -4.57
CA THR A 151 12.38 -13.05 -3.35
C THR A 151 11.66 -13.82 -2.25
N ARG A 152 10.69 -14.70 -2.58
CA ARG A 152 10.00 -15.54 -1.59
C ARG A 152 10.99 -16.34 -0.73
N GLY A 153 11.87 -17.13 -1.34
CA GLY A 153 12.82 -17.98 -0.61
C GLY A 153 13.80 -17.15 0.22
N ARG A 154 14.34 -16.08 -0.36
CA ARG A 154 15.28 -15.17 0.32
C ARG A 154 14.67 -14.54 1.58
N VAL A 155 13.42 -14.05 1.49
CA VAL A 155 12.74 -13.38 2.62
C VAL A 155 12.40 -14.41 3.70
N ARG A 156 11.84 -15.58 3.32
CA ARG A 156 11.54 -16.65 4.29
C ARG A 156 12.79 -17.10 5.03
N ALA A 157 13.90 -17.34 4.34
CA ALA A 157 15.18 -17.69 4.96
C ALA A 157 15.65 -16.60 5.95
N SER A 158 15.56 -15.33 5.57
CA SER A 158 15.94 -14.21 6.46
C SER A 158 15.08 -14.07 7.70
N LEU A 159 13.85 -14.56 7.66
CA LEU A 159 12.90 -14.57 8.77
C LEU A 159 12.92 -15.89 9.58
N GLY A 160 13.75 -16.86 9.19
CA GLY A 160 13.82 -18.17 9.84
C GLY A 160 12.56 -19.02 9.64
N VAL A 161 11.90 -18.89 8.50
CA VAL A 161 10.67 -19.62 8.14
C VAL A 161 10.99 -20.71 7.14
N SER A 162 10.59 -21.95 7.46
CA SER A 162 10.73 -23.11 6.58
C SER A 162 9.74 -23.06 5.42
N ASP A 163 10.10 -23.69 4.29
CA ASP A 163 9.19 -23.85 3.15
C ASP A 163 7.98 -24.73 3.44
N SER A 164 8.06 -25.61 4.45
CA SER A 164 6.97 -26.45 4.92
C SER A 164 5.97 -25.73 5.81
N GLU A 165 6.29 -24.55 6.33
CA GLU A 165 5.39 -23.75 7.15
C GLU A 165 4.49 -22.86 6.30
N VAL A 166 3.23 -22.69 6.69
CA VAL A 166 2.31 -21.70 6.10
C VAL A 166 2.55 -20.34 6.76
N LEU A 167 3.00 -19.37 5.99
CA LEU A 167 3.34 -18.03 6.48
C LEU A 167 2.16 -17.08 6.31
N VAL A 168 1.56 -16.68 7.43
CA VAL A 168 0.42 -15.76 7.50
C VAL A 168 0.94 -14.34 7.73
N LEU A 169 0.62 -13.42 6.83
CA LEU A 169 0.86 -11.99 7.04
C LEU A 169 -0.39 -11.34 7.65
N TYR A 170 -0.29 -10.86 8.88
CA TYR A 170 -1.33 -10.04 9.50
C TYR A 170 -0.97 -8.55 9.39
N ALA A 171 -1.76 -7.81 8.61
CA ALA A 171 -1.53 -6.40 8.31
C ALA A 171 -2.80 -5.57 8.51
N PRO A 172 -3.17 -5.26 9.78
CA PRO A 172 -4.40 -4.52 10.09
C PRO A 172 -4.29 -3.02 9.82
N THR A 173 -5.44 -2.38 9.60
CA THR A 173 -5.57 -0.92 9.50
C THR A 173 -5.38 -0.26 10.88
N TRP A 174 -4.70 0.87 10.90
CA TRP A 174 -4.67 1.76 12.05
C TRP A 174 -6.06 2.36 12.33
N ARG A 175 -6.48 2.39 13.62
CA ARG A 175 -7.76 2.96 14.06
C ARG A 175 -7.54 4.16 14.99
N ASP A 176 -7.82 5.36 14.50
CA ASP A 176 -7.67 6.59 15.28
C ASP A 176 -8.70 6.69 16.42
N SER A 177 -9.93 6.17 16.21
CA SER A 177 -11.06 6.30 17.13
C SER A 177 -10.99 5.41 18.36
N LYS A 178 -10.16 4.36 18.35
CA LYS A 178 -10.01 3.40 19.45
C LYS A 178 -8.68 3.56 20.21
N ARG A 179 -8.13 4.77 20.18
CA ARG A 179 -7.01 5.14 21.02
C ARG A 179 -7.51 5.29 22.45
N THR A 180 -7.33 4.28 23.30
CA THR A 180 -7.54 4.43 24.73
C THR A 180 -6.55 5.48 25.26
N MET A 181 -6.91 6.17 26.36
CA MET A 181 -6.02 7.16 27.00
C MET A 181 -4.66 6.58 27.39
N SER A 182 -4.52 5.24 27.46
CA SER A 182 -3.29 4.51 27.67
C SER A 182 -2.47 4.24 26.41
N GLY A 183 -2.94 4.66 25.22
CA GLY A 183 -2.29 4.36 23.94
C GLY A 183 -2.37 2.89 23.52
N ALA A 184 -3.11 2.05 24.26
CA ALA A 184 -3.34 0.66 23.92
C ALA A 184 -4.28 0.54 22.73
N TRP A 185 -3.97 -0.38 21.81
CA TRP A 185 -4.82 -0.69 20.69
C TRP A 185 -6.05 -1.47 21.16
N ALA A 186 -7.24 -0.85 21.14
CA ALA A 186 -8.51 -1.46 21.54
C ALA A 186 -9.15 -2.26 20.38
N GLY A 187 -8.34 -2.78 19.46
CA GLY A 187 -8.78 -3.65 18.36
C GLY A 187 -8.76 -5.12 18.77
N VAL A 188 -9.41 -5.94 17.96
CA VAL A 188 -9.39 -7.41 18.10
C VAL A 188 -7.95 -7.89 18.05
N ASN A 189 -7.55 -8.61 19.08
CA ASN A 189 -6.19 -9.11 19.20
C ASN A 189 -6.10 -10.48 18.53
N PHE A 190 -5.60 -10.51 17.29
CA PHE A 190 -5.33 -11.76 16.58
C PHE A 190 -4.34 -12.65 17.35
N PHE A 191 -3.52 -12.05 18.21
CA PHE A 191 -2.51 -12.74 19.01
C PHE A 191 -3.05 -13.53 20.20
N ASP A 192 -4.33 -13.32 20.57
CA ASP A 192 -4.96 -14.08 21.66
C ASP A 192 -5.30 -15.52 21.24
N ALA A 193 -5.25 -15.84 19.94
CA ALA A 193 -5.51 -17.16 19.41
C ALA A 193 -4.19 -17.84 18.99
N SER A 194 -3.93 -19.03 19.52
CA SER A 194 -2.78 -19.84 19.09
C SER A 194 -2.99 -20.37 17.67
N LEU A 195 -2.00 -20.15 16.81
CA LEU A 195 -2.03 -20.67 15.44
C LEU A 195 -1.95 -22.21 15.42
N PRO A 196 -2.56 -22.88 14.42
CA PRO A 196 -2.39 -24.31 14.20
C PRO A 196 -0.92 -24.68 13.97
N ALA A 197 -0.56 -25.92 14.27
CA ALA A 197 0.77 -26.45 13.97
C ALA A 197 1.10 -26.28 12.48
N GLY A 198 2.34 -25.88 12.17
CA GLY A 198 2.79 -25.64 10.80
C GLY A 198 2.46 -24.23 10.27
N PHE A 199 1.81 -23.38 11.07
CA PHE A 199 1.57 -21.98 10.70
C PHE A 199 2.54 -21.04 11.45
N ARG A 200 3.01 -20.02 10.74
CA ARG A 200 3.83 -18.93 11.30
C ARG A 200 3.18 -17.59 11.01
N LEU A 201 3.24 -16.68 11.98
CA LEU A 201 2.65 -15.34 11.87
C LEU A 201 3.74 -14.29 11.63
N MET A 202 3.60 -13.53 10.57
CA MET A 202 4.25 -12.20 10.40
C MET A 202 3.25 -11.12 10.79
N PHE A 203 3.64 -10.24 11.68
CA PHE A 203 2.86 -9.05 12.04
C PHE A 203 3.46 -7.79 11.44
N ARG A 204 2.66 -7.04 10.68
CA ARG A 204 2.99 -5.71 10.18
C ARG A 204 2.04 -4.67 10.75
N GLY A 205 2.43 -4.06 11.86
CA GLY A 205 1.70 -2.94 12.45
C GLY A 205 1.99 -1.60 11.76
N HIS A 206 1.29 -0.56 12.17
CA HIS A 206 1.64 0.81 11.84
C HIS A 206 2.70 1.32 12.83
N ASN A 207 3.60 2.23 12.42
CA ASN A 207 4.70 2.76 13.25
C ASN A 207 4.24 3.39 14.59
N ASN A 208 2.94 3.64 14.75
CA ASN A 208 2.34 4.19 15.97
C ASN A 208 1.77 3.12 16.94
N THR A 209 1.95 1.81 16.67
CA THR A 209 1.35 0.70 17.44
C THR A 209 2.31 0.01 18.41
N LYS A 210 3.04 0.74 19.25
CA LYS A 210 4.05 0.16 20.16
C LYS A 210 3.51 -0.90 21.13
N SER A 211 2.23 -0.84 21.52
CA SER A 211 1.62 -1.84 22.42
C SER A 211 1.28 -3.16 21.69
N ALA A 212 0.83 -3.09 20.44
CA ALA A 212 0.55 -4.26 19.61
C ALA A 212 1.82 -5.06 19.31
N HIS A 213 2.97 -4.40 19.18
CA HIS A 213 4.28 -5.05 19.02
C HIS A 213 4.62 -5.99 20.19
N LYS A 214 4.37 -5.56 21.44
CA LYS A 214 4.65 -6.39 22.62
C LYS A 214 3.78 -7.64 22.65
N SER A 215 2.49 -7.51 22.33
CA SER A 215 1.57 -8.65 22.29
C SER A 215 1.90 -9.61 21.16
N ALA A 216 2.29 -9.11 19.98
CA ALA A 216 2.72 -9.92 18.85
C ALA A 216 3.94 -10.79 19.20
N LEU A 217 4.94 -10.18 19.81
CA LEU A 217 6.17 -10.87 20.21
C LEU A 217 5.91 -11.90 21.30
N ALA A 218 5.02 -11.62 22.27
CA ALA A 218 4.63 -12.57 23.30
C ALA A 218 3.93 -13.82 22.73
N GLY A 219 3.20 -13.67 21.60
CA GLY A 219 2.56 -14.77 20.87
C GLY A 219 3.47 -15.51 19.87
N GLY A 220 4.77 -15.19 19.82
CA GLY A 220 5.72 -15.83 18.90
C GLY A 220 5.63 -15.38 17.44
N ALA A 221 4.93 -14.28 17.15
CA ALA A 221 4.88 -13.69 15.82
C ALA A 221 6.22 -13.02 15.44
N ILE A 222 6.54 -13.03 14.16
CA ILE A 222 7.67 -12.31 13.59
C ILE A 222 7.23 -10.87 13.32
N ASP A 223 7.79 -9.89 14.06
CA ASP A 223 7.49 -8.47 13.82
C ASP A 223 8.23 -7.96 12.59
N VAL A 224 7.45 -7.67 11.54
CA VAL A 224 7.93 -7.11 10.27
C VAL A 224 7.46 -5.68 10.04
N THR A 225 7.05 -4.97 11.11
CA THR A 225 6.56 -3.58 11.02
C THR A 225 7.57 -2.64 10.36
N ASN A 226 8.85 -2.82 10.67
CA ASN A 226 9.94 -2.01 10.12
C ASN A 226 10.57 -2.62 8.86
N TYR A 227 10.01 -3.70 8.31
CA TYR A 227 10.54 -4.29 7.08
C TYR A 227 10.40 -3.28 5.93
N PRO A 228 11.47 -3.02 5.16
CA PRO A 228 11.52 -1.86 4.26
C PRO A 228 10.50 -1.87 3.12
N ASP A 229 10.22 -3.05 2.55
CA ASP A 229 9.35 -3.21 1.39
C ASP A 229 8.25 -4.23 1.65
N VAL A 230 7.01 -3.77 1.62
CA VAL A 230 5.85 -4.63 1.85
C VAL A 230 5.65 -5.66 0.74
N THR A 231 6.09 -5.37 -0.48
CA THR A 231 6.02 -6.28 -1.63
C THR A 231 6.81 -7.57 -1.36
N ASP A 232 7.97 -7.46 -0.73
CA ASP A 232 8.77 -8.62 -0.30
C ASP A 232 7.98 -9.53 0.66
N LEU A 233 7.22 -8.92 1.58
CA LEU A 233 6.38 -9.65 2.54
C LEU A 233 5.19 -10.32 1.84
N PHE A 234 4.59 -9.68 0.84
CA PHE A 234 3.53 -10.27 0.03
C PHE A 234 4.02 -11.50 -0.75
N LEU A 235 5.22 -11.41 -1.31
CA LEU A 235 5.85 -12.54 -2.00
C LEU A 235 6.16 -13.70 -1.03
N ALA A 236 6.62 -13.39 0.18
CA ALA A 236 6.96 -14.40 1.20
C ALA A 236 5.73 -15.09 1.82
N ALA A 237 4.65 -14.36 2.04
CA ALA A 237 3.43 -14.85 2.65
C ALA A 237 2.70 -15.89 1.79
N ASP A 238 1.96 -16.80 2.44
CA ASP A 238 1.04 -17.74 1.83
C ASP A 238 -0.41 -17.27 1.95
N VAL A 239 -0.73 -16.56 3.03
CA VAL A 239 -2.07 -16.05 3.35
C VAL A 239 -1.93 -14.61 3.86
N LEU A 240 -2.82 -13.73 3.42
CA LEU A 240 -3.00 -12.41 4.02
C LEU A 240 -4.20 -12.43 4.98
N VAL A 241 -3.99 -12.00 6.21
CA VAL A 241 -5.06 -11.60 7.13
C VAL A 241 -5.02 -10.08 7.28
N THR A 242 -6.13 -9.44 6.97
CA THR A 242 -6.24 -7.97 7.07
C THR A 242 -7.66 -7.56 7.48
N ASP A 243 -7.97 -6.29 7.36
CA ASP A 243 -9.31 -5.74 7.62
C ASP A 243 -9.75 -4.77 6.50
N TYR A 244 -9.72 -3.46 6.73
CA TYR A 244 -10.10 -2.40 5.77
C TYR A 244 -8.88 -1.75 5.11
N SER A 245 -7.75 -2.44 5.11
CA SER A 245 -6.48 -1.94 4.59
C SER A 245 -6.40 -2.10 3.07
N SER A 246 -5.88 -1.08 2.38
CA SER A 246 -5.62 -1.13 0.95
C SER A 246 -4.62 -2.20 0.52
N VAL A 247 -3.87 -2.80 1.44
CA VAL A 247 -2.94 -3.90 1.15
C VAL A 247 -3.61 -5.10 0.49
N MET A 248 -4.94 -5.31 0.71
CA MET A 248 -5.70 -6.39 0.08
C MET A 248 -5.72 -6.27 -1.44
N PHE A 249 -5.76 -5.06 -1.98
CA PHE A 249 -5.76 -4.85 -3.44
C PHE A 249 -4.42 -5.21 -4.06
N ASP A 250 -3.31 -4.80 -3.44
CA ASP A 250 -1.98 -5.15 -3.92
C ASP A 250 -1.71 -6.65 -3.73
N PHE A 251 -2.01 -7.20 -2.55
CA PHE A 251 -1.81 -8.62 -2.29
C PHE A 251 -2.59 -9.52 -3.25
N SER A 252 -3.80 -9.09 -3.67
CA SER A 252 -4.63 -9.87 -4.59
C SER A 252 -3.99 -10.11 -5.97
N VAL A 253 -2.98 -9.31 -6.35
CA VAL A 253 -2.18 -9.55 -7.56
C VAL A 253 -1.46 -10.91 -7.49
N THR A 254 -1.10 -11.36 -6.30
CA THR A 254 -0.40 -12.65 -6.11
C THR A 254 -1.29 -13.88 -6.34
N GLY A 255 -2.61 -13.73 -6.37
CA GLY A 255 -3.55 -14.86 -6.44
C GLY A 255 -3.66 -15.69 -5.15
N LYS A 256 -2.95 -15.32 -4.09
CA LYS A 256 -2.91 -16.07 -2.82
C LYS A 256 -4.13 -15.79 -1.94
N PRO A 257 -4.54 -16.74 -1.07
CA PRO A 257 -5.71 -16.59 -0.22
C PRO A 257 -5.65 -15.36 0.70
N MET A 258 -6.82 -14.76 0.93
CA MET A 258 -7.02 -13.69 1.90
C MET A 258 -8.15 -14.02 2.86
N ALA A 259 -8.04 -13.55 4.11
CA ALA A 259 -9.09 -13.60 5.12
C ALA A 259 -9.18 -12.24 5.83
N PHE A 260 -10.38 -11.89 6.27
CA PHE A 260 -10.65 -10.57 6.80
C PHE A 260 -11.15 -10.64 8.23
N LEU A 261 -10.43 -10.02 9.17
CA LEU A 261 -10.83 -9.90 10.57
C LEU A 261 -11.51 -8.55 10.78
N VAL A 262 -12.84 -8.55 10.80
CA VAL A 262 -13.68 -7.34 10.69
C VAL A 262 -14.79 -7.28 11.76
N PRO A 263 -14.46 -7.35 13.06
CA PRO A 263 -15.44 -7.40 14.15
C PRO A 263 -16.32 -6.16 14.23
N ASP A 264 -15.85 -5.04 13.72
CA ASP A 264 -16.48 -3.71 13.78
C ASP A 264 -16.94 -3.21 12.40
N LEU A 265 -17.20 -4.12 11.45
CA LEU A 265 -17.46 -3.77 10.05
C LEU A 265 -18.57 -2.73 9.87
N ALA A 266 -19.73 -2.94 10.52
CA ALA A 266 -20.86 -2.02 10.39
C ALA A 266 -20.55 -0.62 10.96
N GLU A 267 -19.88 -0.56 12.12
CA GLU A 267 -19.44 0.70 12.74
C GLU A 267 -18.39 1.41 11.87
N TYR A 268 -17.43 0.64 11.35
CA TYR A 268 -16.33 1.19 10.54
C TYR A 268 -16.86 1.75 9.21
N GLU A 269 -17.76 1.02 8.55
CA GLU A 269 -18.41 1.45 7.31
C GLU A 269 -19.26 2.72 7.55
N ALA A 270 -20.05 2.76 8.62
CA ALA A 270 -20.85 3.94 8.99
C ALA A 270 -19.99 5.19 9.24
N ASN A 271 -18.81 5.02 9.87
CA ASN A 271 -17.91 6.12 10.23
C ASN A 271 -17.03 6.61 9.09
N ARG A 272 -16.61 5.72 8.16
CA ARG A 272 -15.64 6.04 7.12
C ARG A 272 -16.23 6.09 5.72
N GLY A 273 -17.38 5.44 5.51
CA GLY A 273 -17.96 5.19 4.20
C GLY A 273 -17.08 4.30 3.31
N PHE A 274 -17.72 3.46 2.53
CA PHE A 274 -17.02 2.63 1.51
C PHE A 274 -17.48 3.04 0.12
N TYR A 275 -16.64 2.76 -0.87
CA TYR A 275 -16.97 3.00 -2.28
C TYR A 275 -17.80 1.87 -2.90
N PHE A 276 -17.85 0.71 -2.25
CA PHE A 276 -18.60 -0.47 -2.70
C PHE A 276 -18.97 -1.36 -1.51
N ASP A 277 -19.87 -2.33 -1.73
CA ASP A 277 -20.28 -3.30 -0.72
C ASP A 277 -19.17 -4.33 -0.46
N PHE A 278 -18.37 -4.07 0.56
CA PHE A 278 -17.26 -4.96 0.93
C PHE A 278 -17.73 -6.34 1.39
N ARG A 279 -18.93 -6.47 1.99
CA ARG A 279 -19.49 -7.78 2.41
C ARG A 279 -19.79 -8.66 1.20
N ALA A 280 -20.37 -8.06 0.18
CA ALA A 280 -20.74 -8.77 -1.04
C ALA A 280 -19.51 -9.13 -1.90
N GLU A 281 -18.52 -8.21 -1.99
CA GLU A 281 -17.43 -8.30 -2.94
C GLU A 281 -16.12 -8.88 -2.39
N ALA A 282 -15.95 -8.99 -1.05
CA ALA A 282 -14.69 -9.44 -0.45
C ALA A 282 -14.18 -10.76 -1.08
N PRO A 283 -12.89 -10.81 -1.48
CA PRO A 283 -12.29 -11.96 -2.16
C PRO A 283 -11.85 -13.09 -1.22
N GLY A 284 -12.38 -13.11 -0.01
CA GLY A 284 -12.13 -14.10 1.03
C GLY A 284 -13.16 -14.00 2.16
N PRO A 285 -13.14 -14.94 3.13
CA PRO A 285 -14.10 -14.94 4.23
C PRO A 285 -13.88 -13.77 5.20
N LEU A 286 -15.01 -13.28 5.75
CA LEU A 286 -15.04 -12.25 6.79
C LEU A 286 -15.33 -12.91 8.13
N PHE A 287 -14.51 -12.60 9.13
CA PHE A 287 -14.63 -13.13 10.49
C PHE A 287 -14.85 -12.02 11.50
N SER A 288 -15.71 -12.29 12.48
CA SER A 288 -15.98 -11.36 13.58
C SER A 288 -15.03 -11.57 14.76
N SER A 289 -14.36 -12.70 14.85
CA SER A 289 -13.40 -13.03 15.91
C SER A 289 -12.13 -13.68 15.40
N ALA A 290 -11.03 -13.48 16.14
CA ALA A 290 -9.76 -14.11 15.84
C ALA A 290 -9.82 -15.64 15.98
N SER A 291 -10.58 -16.16 16.93
CA SER A 291 -10.73 -17.60 17.16
C SER A 291 -11.41 -18.30 15.97
N GLU A 292 -12.48 -17.71 15.42
CA GLU A 292 -13.13 -18.21 14.20
C GLU A 292 -12.18 -18.21 13.00
N LEU A 293 -11.46 -17.11 12.81
CA LEU A 293 -10.50 -16.98 11.71
C LEU A 293 -9.37 -18.02 11.83
N VAL A 294 -8.77 -18.17 13.02
CA VAL A 294 -7.68 -19.15 13.25
C VAL A 294 -8.15 -20.57 13.02
N ALA A 295 -9.35 -20.92 13.47
CA ALA A 295 -9.94 -22.24 13.21
C ALA A 295 -10.15 -22.53 11.71
N ALA A 296 -10.39 -21.49 10.92
CA ALA A 296 -10.62 -21.57 9.48
C ALA A 296 -9.33 -21.51 8.63
N LEU A 297 -8.16 -21.14 9.19
CA LEU A 297 -6.93 -20.92 8.41
C LEU A 297 -6.51 -22.11 7.54
N GLY A 298 -6.80 -23.35 7.98
CA GLY A 298 -6.51 -24.54 7.21
C GLY A 298 -7.45 -24.78 6.02
N ASN A 299 -8.61 -24.11 6.00
CA ASN A 299 -9.59 -24.18 4.92
C ASN A 299 -10.47 -22.92 4.93
N LEU A 300 -10.09 -21.95 4.12
CA LEU A 300 -10.79 -20.66 4.00
C LEU A 300 -12.04 -20.74 3.08
N GLY A 301 -12.37 -21.92 2.56
CA GLY A 301 -13.47 -22.10 1.61
C GLY A 301 -13.11 -21.72 0.17
N ASP A 302 -14.07 -21.91 -0.73
CA ASP A 302 -13.89 -21.53 -2.15
C ASP A 302 -14.39 -20.11 -2.40
N TYR A 303 -13.45 -19.23 -2.67
CA TYR A 303 -13.67 -17.82 -3.05
C TYR A 303 -13.20 -17.52 -4.49
N SER A 304 -12.89 -18.52 -5.29
CA SER A 304 -12.28 -18.37 -6.62
C SER A 304 -13.07 -17.42 -7.53
N ALA A 305 -14.39 -17.53 -7.56
CA ALA A 305 -15.25 -16.66 -8.37
C ALA A 305 -15.21 -15.19 -7.91
N LYS A 306 -15.33 -14.95 -6.60
CA LYS A 306 -15.23 -13.57 -6.02
C LYS A 306 -13.83 -13.01 -6.20
N TYR A 307 -12.81 -13.84 -6.00
CA TYR A 307 -11.41 -13.43 -6.18
C TYR A 307 -11.12 -13.03 -7.62
N SER A 308 -11.58 -13.81 -8.59
CA SER A 308 -11.45 -13.49 -10.01
C SER A 308 -12.18 -12.18 -10.38
N ALA A 309 -13.41 -11.98 -9.87
CA ALA A 309 -14.15 -10.75 -10.06
C ALA A 309 -13.43 -9.54 -9.44
N TRP A 310 -12.84 -9.71 -8.26
CA TRP A 310 -12.02 -8.70 -7.58
C TRP A 310 -10.80 -8.30 -8.39
N GLN A 311 -10.00 -9.26 -8.85
CA GLN A 311 -8.83 -8.99 -9.68
C GLN A 311 -9.22 -8.28 -10.98
N LYS A 312 -10.29 -8.73 -11.65
CA LYS A 312 -10.78 -8.10 -12.86
C LYS A 312 -11.24 -6.64 -12.65
N LYS A 313 -11.80 -6.32 -11.47
CA LYS A 313 -12.27 -4.98 -11.13
C LYS A 313 -11.13 -4.04 -10.70
N PHE A 314 -10.19 -4.53 -9.89
CA PHE A 314 -9.21 -3.69 -9.21
C PHE A 314 -7.77 -3.83 -9.74
N ASN A 315 -7.44 -4.95 -10.38
CA ASN A 315 -6.08 -5.27 -10.85
C ASN A 315 -6.01 -5.64 -12.35
N PRO A 316 -6.84 -5.05 -13.25
CA PRO A 316 -6.91 -5.51 -14.65
C PRO A 316 -5.61 -5.29 -15.43
N HIS A 317 -4.73 -4.41 -14.95
CA HIS A 317 -3.50 -4.00 -15.62
C HIS A 317 -2.22 -4.49 -14.90
N GLU A 318 -2.35 -5.34 -13.87
CA GLU A 318 -1.22 -5.84 -13.09
C GLU A 318 -0.56 -7.05 -13.78
N ASP A 319 0.14 -6.81 -14.87
CA ASP A 319 0.83 -7.80 -15.71
C ASP A 319 2.37 -7.75 -15.61
N GLY A 320 2.90 -7.00 -14.64
CA GLY A 320 4.33 -6.80 -14.43
C GLY A 320 4.97 -5.76 -15.36
N LYS A 321 4.17 -4.91 -16.03
CA LYS A 321 4.65 -3.89 -16.99
C LYS A 321 4.11 -2.49 -16.71
N SER A 322 3.61 -2.24 -15.50
CA SER A 322 3.04 -0.94 -15.11
C SER A 322 4.08 0.17 -15.14
N ALA A 323 5.30 -0.09 -14.63
CA ALA A 323 6.42 0.85 -14.70
C ALA A 323 6.79 1.20 -16.14
N VAL A 324 6.85 0.20 -17.02
CA VAL A 324 7.12 0.38 -18.47
C VAL A 324 6.08 1.31 -19.10
N ARG A 325 4.79 1.06 -18.85
CA ARG A 325 3.70 1.89 -19.39
C ARG A 325 3.78 3.34 -18.91
N VAL A 326 3.99 3.53 -17.60
CA VAL A 326 4.13 4.88 -17.03
C VAL A 326 5.32 5.62 -17.63
N VAL A 327 6.48 4.96 -17.75
CA VAL A 327 7.68 5.58 -18.33
C VAL A 327 7.46 5.98 -19.78
N ASN A 328 6.85 5.12 -20.59
CA ASN A 328 6.51 5.45 -21.99
C ASN A 328 5.59 6.67 -22.09
N LEU A 329 4.58 6.76 -21.23
CA LEU A 329 3.57 7.83 -21.30
C LEU A 329 4.09 9.18 -20.81
N VAL A 330 5.05 9.20 -19.88
CA VAL A 330 5.54 10.44 -19.25
C VAL A 330 6.84 10.93 -19.88
N TRP A 331 7.74 10.04 -20.27
CA TRP A 331 9.07 10.40 -20.83
C TRP A 331 9.17 10.21 -22.33
N GLY A 332 8.17 9.57 -22.98
CA GLY A 332 8.13 9.44 -24.43
C GLY A 332 9.18 8.50 -25.01
N ALA A 333 9.58 7.50 -24.26
CA ALA A 333 10.63 6.53 -24.64
C ALA A 333 10.05 5.24 -25.19
#